data_5176541c53f7a23484351729baa049d5
#
_entry.id   5176541c53f7a23484351729baa049d5
#
_cell.length_a   1.000
_cell.length_b   1.000
_cell.length_c   1.000
_cell.angle_alpha   90.00
_cell.angle_beta   90.00
_cell.angle_gamma   90.00
#
_symmetry.space_group_name_H-M   'P 1'
#
loop_
_entity.id
_entity.type
_entity.pdbx_description
1 polymer ?
#
loop_
_entity_poly.entity_id
_entity_poly.type
_entity_poly.pdbx_seq_one_letter_code
_entity_poly.pdbx_strand_id
1 'polypeptide(L)'
;MFTKPIIFVSFITIPIVSLFSAPKYILFGWEFGQTKLHELIEKAPYFDTLPIDGIGITPLTGQKDAIGRPMWSRYLMHTGPWQHEDVKPLVEDFRRLTSHKSMKECFFGKFFSSPTNRIAWTDDAVWARIGQNMRVLARLAKEGGVRGFGIDHEDYFRQEQFRHRRSDGDYAKTASLVRKRARQLFSGVFAEHPTAVIITFWLLSQEEIYFGEVDPVVTMRDRGDLWPAFINGIFDVMPPTAKFVDGDEKSYRYRADRGDFERAYVQQRTKAIRLVAPENRQKYMTLASMAFSVYLDMYLANEGDEWYQPPLNGSQLERLRDNLRGASFASDEYVWFWGQAHCWAKWPEKRRFNGHFKQEDFKRTWEECMNGLIDTIAQVKDPQAYGFKLWEESKKRGALKVMNRNSACLDDARKKKALPSPYAYWQDTYRRDTNGVFRIDSTFGEGDTSSICVEGVSHGSVILPIKGVQSGDWYAVEFSAFGEGVSGDVGWYKNSKWYKASGKVAVVFEDGVAKDSWRKARGVFRVPTGADGFGLIMGVHLMPGEKCHLDNVFVYKLEKEGVEK
;
A
#
# COMPACT_ATOMS: atom_id res chain seq x y z
N MET A 1 27.35 -54.08 8.53
CA MET A 1 26.56 -53.45 7.46
C MET A 1 25.38 -52.73 8.08
N PHE A 2 25.49 -51.44 8.29
CA PHE A 2 24.42 -50.60 8.81
C PHE A 2 23.84 -49.77 7.68
N THR A 3 22.64 -50.12 7.24
CA THR A 3 21.86 -49.32 6.27
C THR A 3 21.25 -48.14 6.97
N LYS A 4 21.66 -46.93 6.61
CA LYS A 4 21.02 -45.67 7.02
C LYS A 4 19.73 -45.46 6.22
N PRO A 5 18.59 -45.12 6.86
CA PRO A 5 17.39 -44.76 6.14
C PRO A 5 17.56 -43.36 5.55
N ILE A 6 17.35 -43.24 4.24
CA ILE A 6 17.26 -41.94 3.53
C ILE A 6 15.84 -41.43 3.78
N ILE A 7 15.73 -40.34 4.57
CA ILE A 7 14.46 -39.61 4.74
C ILE A 7 14.29 -38.72 3.51
N PHE A 8 13.33 -39.07 2.67
CA PHE A 8 12.85 -38.20 1.58
C PHE A 8 11.98 -37.09 2.20
N VAL A 9 12.51 -35.89 2.31
CA VAL A 9 11.72 -34.69 2.57
C VAL A 9 11.18 -34.20 1.23
N SER A 10 9.92 -34.56 0.94
CA SER A 10 9.18 -33.94 -0.16
C SER A 10 8.92 -32.48 0.18
N PHE A 11 9.65 -31.57 -0.44
CA PHE A 11 9.27 -30.17 -0.46
C PHE A 11 8.00 -30.01 -1.33
N ILE A 12 6.85 -29.99 -0.67
CA ILE A 12 5.62 -29.46 -1.29
C ILE A 12 5.88 -27.97 -1.50
N THR A 13 6.22 -27.58 -2.70
CA THR A 13 6.17 -26.17 -3.13
C THR A 13 4.71 -25.78 -3.21
N ILE A 14 4.14 -25.38 -2.08
CA ILE A 14 2.90 -24.61 -2.06
C ILE A 14 3.24 -23.32 -2.83
N PRO A 15 2.53 -22.97 -3.90
CA PRO A 15 2.68 -21.65 -4.50
C PRO A 15 2.31 -20.66 -3.40
N ILE A 16 3.29 -19.91 -2.88
CA ILE A 16 3.05 -18.75 -2.07
C ILE A 16 2.50 -17.71 -3.06
N VAL A 17 1.22 -17.87 -3.42
CA VAL A 17 0.42 -16.77 -3.91
C VAL A 17 0.47 -15.78 -2.76
N SER A 18 1.04 -14.63 -3.02
CA SER A 18 1.21 -13.55 -2.06
C SER A 18 -0.09 -13.35 -1.28
N LEU A 19 -0.14 -13.83 -0.03
CA LEU A 19 -1.21 -13.57 0.93
C LEU A 19 -1.21 -12.11 1.43
N PHE A 20 -0.34 -11.27 0.90
CA PHE A 20 -0.32 -9.86 1.18
C PHE A 20 -1.28 -9.16 0.20
N SER A 21 -2.45 -8.78 0.70
CA SER A 21 -3.30 -7.82 -0.03
C SER A 21 -2.50 -6.53 -0.24
N ALA A 22 -2.69 -5.87 -1.39
CA ALA A 22 -2.10 -4.56 -1.62
C ALA A 22 -2.46 -3.61 -0.46
N PRO A 23 -1.52 -2.75 -0.02
CA PRO A 23 -1.79 -1.83 1.07
C PRO A 23 -2.95 -0.88 0.74
N LYS A 24 -3.70 -0.51 1.76
CA LYS A 24 -4.80 0.43 1.67
C LYS A 24 -4.27 1.85 1.65
N TYR A 25 -4.81 2.67 0.74
CA TYR A 25 -4.37 4.04 0.55
C TYR A 25 -5.33 5.02 1.20
N ILE A 26 -4.82 5.79 2.17
CA ILE A 26 -5.59 6.74 2.97
C ILE A 26 -5.16 8.16 2.66
N LEU A 27 -6.12 9.05 2.39
CA LEU A 27 -5.85 10.46 2.20
C LEU A 27 -6.04 11.22 3.52
N PHE A 28 -4.99 11.87 3.98
CA PHE A 28 -5.05 12.89 5.02
C PHE A 28 -4.76 14.26 4.41
N GLY A 29 -5.16 15.33 5.09
CA GLY A 29 -4.88 16.68 4.64
C GLY A 29 -5.88 17.70 5.16
N TRP A 30 -5.57 18.96 4.94
CA TRP A 30 -6.43 20.06 5.37
C TRP A 30 -7.80 20.03 4.70
N GLU A 31 -7.89 19.52 3.48
CA GLU A 31 -9.14 19.37 2.72
C GLU A 31 -10.21 18.65 3.54
N PHE A 32 -9.87 17.50 4.10
CA PHE A 32 -10.82 16.65 4.81
C PHE A 32 -11.07 17.08 6.25
N GLY A 33 -10.12 17.79 6.85
CA GLY A 33 -10.21 18.29 8.23
C GLY A 33 -11.26 19.37 8.44
N GLN A 34 -11.77 19.99 7.36
CA GLN A 34 -12.73 21.10 7.41
C GLN A 34 -13.96 20.88 6.52
N THR A 35 -14.04 19.76 5.83
CA THR A 35 -15.15 19.43 4.94
C THR A 35 -16.33 18.93 5.76
N LYS A 36 -17.52 19.46 5.49
CA LYS A 36 -18.74 19.00 6.14
C LYS A 36 -19.11 17.61 5.64
N LEU A 37 -19.73 16.81 6.51
CA LEU A 37 -20.03 15.42 6.21
C LEU A 37 -20.95 15.25 4.98
N HIS A 38 -21.99 16.09 4.85
CA HIS A 38 -22.89 16.02 3.69
C HIS A 38 -22.18 16.32 2.37
N GLU A 39 -21.21 17.25 2.37
CA GLU A 39 -20.42 17.58 1.18
C GLU A 39 -19.49 16.42 0.78
N LEU A 40 -18.95 15.69 1.77
CA LEU A 40 -18.16 14.46 1.52
C LEU A 40 -19.05 13.36 0.91
N ILE A 41 -20.27 13.19 1.42
CA ILE A 41 -21.23 12.22 0.89
C ILE A 41 -21.59 12.54 -0.58
N GLU A 42 -21.83 13.81 -0.90
CA GLU A 42 -22.07 14.25 -2.27
C GLU A 42 -20.89 13.98 -3.22
N LYS A 43 -19.65 14.05 -2.70
CA LYS A 43 -18.43 13.81 -3.48
C LYS A 43 -17.97 12.34 -3.46
N ALA A 44 -18.53 11.49 -2.62
CA ALA A 44 -18.10 10.11 -2.49
C ALA A 44 -18.12 9.32 -3.82
N PRO A 45 -19.11 9.49 -4.74
CA PRO A 45 -19.05 8.87 -6.06
C PRO A 45 -17.83 9.27 -6.90
N TYR A 46 -17.36 10.52 -6.78
CA TYR A 46 -16.12 10.93 -7.43
C TYR A 46 -14.91 10.25 -6.78
N PHE A 47 -14.84 10.21 -5.46
CA PHE A 47 -13.76 9.51 -4.76
C PHE A 47 -13.73 8.01 -5.09
N ASP A 48 -14.87 7.39 -5.39
CA ASP A 48 -14.94 6.01 -5.85
C ASP A 48 -14.22 5.77 -7.21
N THR A 49 -13.94 6.82 -7.97
CA THR A 49 -13.14 6.75 -9.19
C THR A 49 -11.63 6.80 -8.92
N LEU A 50 -11.21 7.23 -7.72
CA LEU A 50 -9.81 7.34 -7.32
C LEU A 50 -9.27 6.01 -6.78
N PRO A 51 -7.98 5.76 -6.90
CA PRO A 51 -7.33 4.55 -6.39
C PRO A 51 -7.03 4.65 -4.88
N ILE A 52 -8.06 4.90 -4.06
CA ILE A 52 -7.96 5.07 -2.60
C ILE A 52 -8.95 4.16 -1.88
N ASP A 53 -8.78 4.02 -0.57
CA ASP A 53 -9.61 3.16 0.28
C ASP A 53 -10.25 3.91 1.44
N GLY A 54 -9.74 5.10 1.78
CA GLY A 54 -10.28 5.91 2.86
C GLY A 54 -9.70 7.30 2.93
N ILE A 55 -10.28 8.09 3.83
CA ILE A 55 -9.83 9.46 4.14
C ILE A 55 -9.82 9.70 5.65
N GLY A 56 -8.96 10.62 6.09
CA GLY A 56 -8.97 11.13 7.46
C GLY A 56 -9.95 12.29 7.59
N ILE A 57 -11.02 12.11 8.35
CA ILE A 57 -12.12 13.07 8.50
C ILE A 57 -12.11 13.65 9.91
N THR A 58 -12.46 14.92 10.05
CA THR A 58 -12.77 15.53 11.35
C THR A 58 -14.29 15.67 11.47
N PRO A 59 -14.97 14.92 12.36
CA PRO A 59 -16.40 15.09 12.57
C PRO A 59 -16.71 16.51 13.02
N LEU A 60 -17.62 17.17 12.30
CA LEU A 60 -18.13 18.50 12.60
C LEU A 60 -19.63 18.37 12.88
N THR A 61 -20.04 18.59 14.10
CA THR A 61 -21.47 18.47 14.45
C THR A 61 -22.27 19.74 14.14
N GLY A 62 -21.63 20.87 13.94
CA GLY A 62 -22.31 22.18 13.91
C GLY A 62 -22.88 22.60 15.27
N GLN A 63 -22.87 21.71 16.27
CA GLN A 63 -23.28 21.99 17.64
C GLN A 63 -22.15 22.63 18.43
N LYS A 64 -22.52 23.29 19.49
CA LYS A 64 -21.56 23.85 20.45
C LYS A 64 -21.60 23.02 21.72
N ASP A 65 -20.45 22.88 22.36
CA ASP A 65 -20.36 22.29 23.70
C ASP A 65 -21.03 23.20 24.75
N ALA A 66 -21.08 22.72 26.00
CA ALA A 66 -21.69 23.43 27.12
C ALA A 66 -21.11 24.84 27.39
N ILE A 67 -19.95 25.17 26.81
CA ILE A 67 -19.26 26.44 26.93
C ILE A 67 -19.16 27.19 25.60
N GLY A 68 -19.99 26.81 24.64
CA GLY A 68 -20.18 27.52 23.37
C GLY A 68 -19.11 27.28 22.29
N ARG A 69 -18.20 26.29 22.46
CA ARG A 69 -17.18 25.97 21.47
C ARG A 69 -17.66 24.92 20.46
N PRO A 70 -17.18 24.96 19.19
CA PRO A 70 -17.54 23.95 18.21
C PRO A 70 -17.12 22.54 18.68
N MET A 71 -18.04 21.58 18.53
CA MET A 71 -17.78 20.17 18.83
C MET A 71 -17.01 19.51 17.68
N TRP A 72 -15.71 19.77 17.62
CA TRP A 72 -14.80 19.11 16.69
C TRP A 72 -13.97 18.05 17.40
N SER A 73 -13.80 16.89 16.80
CA SER A 73 -12.87 15.88 17.31
C SER A 73 -11.43 16.42 17.44
N ARG A 74 -11.06 17.35 16.57
CA ARG A 74 -9.79 18.08 16.59
C ARG A 74 -9.50 18.77 17.93
N TYR A 75 -10.53 19.26 18.61
CA TYR A 75 -10.39 19.98 19.88
C TYR A 75 -10.82 19.17 21.08
N LEU A 76 -10.81 17.87 20.97
CA LEU A 76 -11.25 16.96 22.02
C LEU A 76 -10.58 17.20 23.38
N MET A 77 -9.29 17.54 23.39
CA MET A 77 -8.55 17.86 24.62
C MET A 77 -8.95 19.19 25.24
N HIS A 78 -9.75 19.98 24.54
CA HIS A 78 -10.09 21.35 24.91
C HIS A 78 -11.60 21.62 25.03
N THR A 79 -12.46 20.83 24.38
CA THR A 79 -13.92 21.00 24.45
C THR A 79 -14.51 20.50 25.76
N GLY A 80 -15.73 20.95 26.08
CA GLY A 80 -16.53 20.44 27.21
C GLY A 80 -16.90 18.97 27.05
N PRO A 81 -17.63 18.39 28.01
CA PRO A 81 -18.03 16.99 27.95
C PRO A 81 -19.03 16.75 26.80
N TRP A 82 -18.77 15.72 25.99
CA TRP A 82 -19.68 15.25 24.96
C TRP A 82 -20.54 14.11 25.49
N GLN A 83 -21.78 14.05 24.99
CA GLN A 83 -22.68 12.94 25.19
C GLN A 83 -22.89 12.21 23.85
N HIS A 84 -23.32 10.96 23.90
CA HIS A 84 -23.60 10.21 22.68
C HIS A 84 -24.72 10.85 21.85
N GLU A 85 -25.72 11.41 22.49
CA GLU A 85 -26.85 12.10 21.89
C GLU A 85 -26.41 13.27 20.99
N ASP A 86 -25.31 13.93 21.33
CA ASP A 86 -24.76 15.05 20.53
C ASP A 86 -24.25 14.61 19.16
N VAL A 87 -23.79 13.37 19.02
CA VAL A 87 -23.18 12.83 17.81
C VAL A 87 -24.05 11.77 17.11
N LYS A 88 -25.07 11.26 17.79
CA LYS A 88 -26.00 10.25 17.26
C LYS A 88 -26.62 10.61 15.91
N PRO A 89 -27.00 11.88 15.63
CA PRO A 89 -27.51 12.28 14.32
C PRO A 89 -26.54 12.04 13.15
N LEU A 90 -25.23 11.96 13.43
CA LEU A 90 -24.21 11.74 12.40
C LEU A 90 -24.02 10.27 12.01
N VAL A 91 -24.56 9.33 12.80
CA VAL A 91 -24.32 7.89 12.59
C VAL A 91 -24.78 7.45 11.19
N GLU A 92 -25.97 7.84 10.77
CA GLU A 92 -26.51 7.44 9.48
C GLU A 92 -25.74 8.07 8.30
N ASP A 93 -25.33 9.31 8.44
CA ASP A 93 -24.51 9.97 7.44
C ASP A 93 -23.13 9.32 7.30
N PHE A 94 -22.50 8.90 8.41
CA PHE A 94 -21.26 8.12 8.35
C PHE A 94 -21.48 6.74 7.72
N ARG A 95 -22.58 6.04 8.02
CA ARG A 95 -22.91 4.77 7.35
C ARG A 95 -23.05 4.95 5.83
N ARG A 96 -23.73 6.02 5.40
CA ARG A 96 -23.85 6.35 3.97
C ARG A 96 -22.45 6.60 3.37
N LEU A 97 -21.61 7.41 4.02
CA LEU A 97 -20.27 7.69 3.55
C LEU A 97 -19.43 6.40 3.45
N THR A 98 -19.38 5.60 4.52
CA THR A 98 -18.54 4.38 4.58
C THR A 98 -19.07 3.21 3.75
N SER A 99 -20.29 3.32 3.18
CA SER A 99 -20.79 2.36 2.20
C SER A 99 -20.09 2.47 0.84
N HIS A 100 -19.50 3.62 0.52
CA HIS A 100 -18.70 3.82 -0.68
C HIS A 100 -17.37 3.05 -0.61
N LYS A 101 -16.93 2.48 -1.76
CA LYS A 101 -15.73 1.64 -1.80
C LYS A 101 -14.45 2.38 -1.40
N SER A 102 -14.36 3.66 -1.76
CA SER A 102 -13.23 4.56 -1.44
C SER A 102 -13.25 5.09 -0.01
N MET A 103 -14.30 4.79 0.76
CA MET A 103 -14.51 5.32 2.11
C MET A 103 -14.59 4.23 3.20
N LYS A 104 -14.30 2.97 2.85
CA LYS A 104 -14.34 1.85 3.81
C LYS A 104 -13.28 1.94 4.91
N GLU A 105 -12.18 2.60 4.63
CA GLU A 105 -11.06 2.79 5.55
C GLU A 105 -10.96 4.25 6.00
N CYS A 106 -12.08 4.85 6.42
CA CYS A 106 -12.08 6.20 6.98
C CYS A 106 -11.61 6.21 8.43
N PHE A 107 -10.94 7.31 8.81
CA PHE A 107 -10.43 7.55 10.15
C PHE A 107 -10.87 8.91 10.68
N PHE A 108 -11.13 9.02 11.97
CA PHE A 108 -11.31 10.32 12.60
C PHE A 108 -9.96 10.96 12.88
N GLY A 109 -9.63 12.03 12.17
CA GLY A 109 -8.42 12.81 12.38
C GLY A 109 -8.46 13.54 13.72
N LYS A 110 -7.34 13.52 14.47
CA LYS A 110 -7.26 14.01 15.82
C LYS A 110 -5.90 14.55 16.20
N PHE A 111 -5.89 15.73 16.80
CA PHE A 111 -4.70 16.28 17.46
C PHE A 111 -4.68 15.91 18.93
N PHE A 112 -3.54 15.43 19.40
CA PHE A 112 -3.27 15.12 20.81
C PHE A 112 -2.48 16.23 21.51
N SER A 113 -2.66 17.47 21.10
CA SER A 113 -2.13 18.66 21.76
C SER A 113 -3.26 19.62 22.13
N SER A 114 -3.13 20.27 23.26
CA SER A 114 -4.07 21.32 23.68
C SER A 114 -3.70 22.63 22.98
N PRO A 115 -4.66 23.36 22.39
CA PRO A 115 -4.36 24.62 21.71
C PRO A 115 -4.10 25.82 22.63
N THR A 116 -4.39 25.71 23.92
CA THR A 116 -4.34 26.86 24.82
C THR A 116 -3.37 26.71 25.99
N ASN A 117 -3.31 25.52 26.57
CA ASN A 117 -2.48 25.28 27.74
C ASN A 117 -2.13 23.79 27.86
N ARG A 118 -0.98 23.52 28.43
CA ARG A 118 -0.59 22.16 28.80
C ARG A 118 -1.56 21.63 29.87
N ILE A 119 -2.02 20.40 29.68
CA ILE A 119 -2.89 19.71 30.63
C ILE A 119 -2.03 19.04 31.69
N ALA A 120 -2.25 19.34 32.97
CA ALA A 120 -1.54 18.68 34.06
C ALA A 120 -1.88 17.18 34.09
N TRP A 121 -0.87 16.34 34.17
CA TRP A 121 -1.05 14.89 34.26
C TRP A 121 -1.78 14.44 35.52
N THR A 122 -1.77 15.30 36.57
CA THR A 122 -2.45 15.09 37.84
C THR A 122 -3.93 15.51 37.83
N ASP A 123 -4.42 16.18 36.78
CA ASP A 123 -5.80 16.67 36.73
C ASP A 123 -6.77 15.54 36.34
N ASP A 124 -7.27 14.82 37.35
CA ASP A 124 -8.18 13.69 37.15
C ASP A 124 -9.48 14.08 36.43
N ALA A 125 -10.02 15.28 36.72
CA ALA A 125 -11.29 15.74 36.14
C ALA A 125 -11.16 16.01 34.61
N VAL A 126 -10.09 16.69 34.21
CA VAL A 126 -9.83 16.97 32.78
C VAL A 126 -9.59 15.68 32.01
N TRP A 127 -8.78 14.76 32.54
CA TRP A 127 -8.51 13.49 31.88
C TRP A 127 -9.75 12.57 31.83
N ALA A 128 -10.61 12.59 32.84
CA ALA A 128 -11.90 11.89 32.82
C ALA A 128 -12.79 12.42 31.67
N ARG A 129 -12.89 13.76 31.54
CA ARG A 129 -13.64 14.39 30.45
C ARG A 129 -13.09 14.02 29.07
N ILE A 130 -11.77 14.12 28.87
CA ILE A 130 -11.15 13.74 27.60
C ILE A 130 -11.44 12.26 27.28
N GLY A 131 -11.35 11.39 28.29
CA GLY A 131 -11.68 9.97 28.16
C GLY A 131 -13.14 9.74 27.74
N GLN A 132 -14.08 10.46 28.34
CA GLN A 132 -15.48 10.41 27.95
C GLN A 132 -15.69 10.85 26.49
N ASN A 133 -15.06 11.95 26.09
CA ASN A 133 -15.15 12.44 24.72
C ASN A 133 -14.59 11.43 23.72
N MET A 134 -13.43 10.80 24.02
CA MET A 134 -12.86 9.71 23.21
C MET A 134 -13.79 8.51 23.10
N ARG A 135 -14.44 8.14 24.20
CA ARG A 135 -15.42 7.05 24.23
C ARG A 135 -16.61 7.33 23.31
N VAL A 136 -17.17 8.55 23.38
CA VAL A 136 -18.28 9.00 22.50
C VAL A 136 -17.89 8.91 21.03
N LEU A 137 -16.69 9.39 20.69
CA LEU A 137 -16.19 9.29 19.30
C LEU A 137 -15.94 7.84 18.87
N ALA A 138 -15.44 6.98 19.75
CA ALA A 138 -15.22 5.57 19.44
C ALA A 138 -16.55 4.86 19.16
N ARG A 139 -17.59 5.17 19.93
CA ARG A 139 -18.94 4.69 19.67
C ARG A 139 -19.49 5.18 18.34
N LEU A 140 -19.36 6.49 18.05
CA LEU A 140 -19.75 7.04 16.75
C LEU A 140 -18.99 6.34 15.59
N ALA A 141 -17.67 6.14 15.72
CA ALA A 141 -16.87 5.45 14.74
C ALA A 141 -17.39 4.04 14.48
N LYS A 142 -17.64 3.27 15.55
CA LYS A 142 -18.18 1.90 15.44
C LYS A 142 -19.56 1.86 14.80
N GLU A 143 -20.47 2.71 15.25
CA GLU A 143 -21.85 2.76 14.73
C GLU A 143 -21.91 3.28 13.29
N GLY A 144 -21.03 4.22 12.92
CA GLY A 144 -20.91 4.81 11.57
C GLY A 144 -20.03 4.03 10.59
N GLY A 145 -19.41 2.92 11.00
CA GLY A 145 -18.55 2.11 10.13
C GLY A 145 -17.15 2.70 9.89
N VAL A 146 -16.71 3.68 10.69
CA VAL A 146 -15.37 4.29 10.62
C VAL A 146 -14.35 3.37 11.31
N ARG A 147 -13.16 3.19 10.72
CA ARG A 147 -12.15 2.21 11.18
C ARG A 147 -11.52 2.55 12.52
N GLY A 148 -11.40 3.82 12.84
CA GLY A 148 -10.78 4.27 14.09
C GLY A 148 -10.24 5.69 13.99
N PHE A 149 -8.99 5.91 14.42
CA PHE A 149 -8.43 7.23 14.60
C PHE A 149 -7.10 7.41 13.89
N GLY A 150 -6.92 8.57 13.23
CA GLY A 150 -5.63 9.11 12.81
C GLY A 150 -5.16 10.11 13.88
N ILE A 151 -4.08 9.80 14.58
CA ILE A 151 -3.59 10.62 15.70
C ILE A 151 -2.32 11.37 15.27
N ASP A 152 -2.39 12.68 15.41
CA ASP A 152 -1.26 13.59 15.35
C ASP A 152 -0.98 14.13 16.75
N HIS A 153 0.22 13.91 17.27
CA HIS A 153 0.66 14.40 18.57
C HIS A 153 1.71 15.51 18.46
N GLU A 154 1.92 16.04 17.25
CA GLU A 154 2.77 17.22 17.07
C GLU A 154 2.31 18.40 17.92
N ASP A 155 3.28 19.07 18.49
CA ASP A 155 3.01 20.18 19.39
C ASP A 155 3.04 21.54 18.66
N TYR A 156 2.11 21.75 17.74
CA TYR A 156 1.96 23.00 16.97
C TYR A 156 1.78 24.25 17.87
N PHE A 157 1.33 24.05 19.10
CA PHE A 157 1.03 25.15 20.03
C PHE A 157 2.12 25.35 21.09
N ARG A 158 3.24 24.63 21.01
CA ARG A 158 4.38 24.69 21.93
C ARG A 158 4.00 24.48 23.40
N GLN A 159 3.01 23.63 23.66
CA GLN A 159 2.58 23.27 25.01
C GLN A 159 3.44 22.19 25.65
N GLU A 160 4.24 21.48 24.85
CA GLU A 160 5.13 20.39 25.29
C GLU A 160 4.39 19.34 26.15
N GLN A 161 3.20 18.92 25.69
CA GLN A 161 2.35 18.01 26.45
C GLN A 161 3.06 16.72 26.82
N PHE A 162 3.83 16.15 25.88
CA PHE A 162 4.56 14.90 26.07
C PHE A 162 6.03 15.09 26.48
N ARG A 163 6.41 16.31 26.96
CA ARG A 163 7.72 16.58 27.49
C ARG A 163 7.66 16.80 29.01
N HIS A 164 8.51 16.08 29.73
CA HIS A 164 8.65 16.26 31.18
C HIS A 164 9.28 17.62 31.50
N ARG A 165 8.70 18.33 32.46
CA ARG A 165 9.21 19.59 32.99
C ARG A 165 9.60 19.42 34.45
N ARG A 166 10.51 20.24 34.96
CA ARG A 166 10.86 20.26 36.40
C ARG A 166 9.64 20.46 37.33
N SER A 167 8.65 21.21 36.86
CA SER A 167 7.39 21.42 37.59
C SER A 167 6.53 20.16 37.74
N ASP A 168 6.76 19.13 36.92
CA ASP A 168 6.04 17.85 37.01
C ASP A 168 6.57 16.94 38.14
N GLY A 169 7.72 17.33 38.76
CA GLY A 169 8.38 16.57 39.81
C GLY A 169 9.26 15.43 39.27
N ASP A 170 9.18 14.26 39.88
CA ASP A 170 9.97 13.09 39.50
C ASP A 170 9.52 12.52 38.15
N TYR A 171 10.49 12.26 37.27
CA TYR A 171 10.20 11.74 35.92
C TYR A 171 9.47 10.38 35.95
N ALA A 172 9.91 9.44 36.78
CA ALA A 172 9.33 8.10 36.82
C ALA A 172 7.86 8.13 37.30
N LYS A 173 7.55 8.99 38.28
CA LYS A 173 6.18 9.22 38.74
C LYS A 173 5.33 9.84 37.63
N THR A 174 5.89 10.84 36.93
CA THR A 174 5.20 11.50 35.81
C THR A 174 4.95 10.53 34.67
N ALA A 175 5.94 9.74 34.24
CA ALA A 175 5.78 8.71 33.22
C ALA A 175 4.72 7.66 33.60
N SER A 176 4.66 7.26 34.88
CA SER A 176 3.62 6.36 35.39
C SER A 176 2.22 6.98 35.31
N LEU A 177 2.08 8.29 35.60
CA LEU A 177 0.82 9.02 35.40
C LEU A 177 0.43 9.09 33.94
N VAL A 178 1.36 9.41 33.05
CA VAL A 178 1.13 9.44 31.59
C VAL A 178 0.62 8.09 31.10
N ARG A 179 1.26 6.99 31.51
CA ARG A 179 0.82 5.63 31.21
C ARG A 179 -0.60 5.34 31.76
N LYS A 180 -0.89 5.79 32.99
CA LYS A 180 -2.24 5.71 33.57
C LYS A 180 -3.27 6.45 32.72
N ARG A 181 -2.96 7.69 32.26
CA ARG A 181 -3.87 8.48 31.41
C ARG A 181 -4.16 7.80 30.09
N ALA A 182 -3.14 7.27 29.42
CA ALA A 182 -3.34 6.51 28.20
C ALA A 182 -4.27 5.31 28.40
N ARG A 183 -4.07 4.53 29.49
CA ARG A 183 -5.00 3.43 29.85
C ARG A 183 -6.42 3.94 30.04
N GLN A 184 -6.60 5.02 30.79
CA GLN A 184 -7.90 5.62 31.06
C GLN A 184 -8.64 6.00 29.75
N LEU A 185 -7.94 6.65 28.82
CA LEU A 185 -8.50 7.07 27.54
C LEU A 185 -8.87 5.88 26.66
N PHE A 186 -7.92 4.97 26.46
CA PHE A 186 -8.07 3.89 25.47
C PHE A 186 -8.87 2.69 25.98
N SER A 187 -9.00 2.49 27.28
CA SER A 187 -10.00 1.54 27.81
C SER A 187 -11.42 1.91 27.35
N GLY A 188 -11.77 3.20 27.37
CA GLY A 188 -13.05 3.67 26.86
C GLY A 188 -13.20 3.49 25.35
N VAL A 189 -12.13 3.77 24.58
CA VAL A 189 -12.11 3.58 23.13
C VAL A 189 -12.34 2.11 22.77
N PHE A 190 -11.58 1.20 23.36
CA PHE A 190 -11.67 -0.23 23.01
C PHE A 190 -12.92 -0.92 23.59
N ALA A 191 -13.51 -0.39 24.64
CA ALA A 191 -14.82 -0.87 25.13
C ALA A 191 -15.93 -0.61 24.09
N GLU A 192 -15.92 0.54 23.42
CA GLU A 192 -16.91 0.87 22.39
C GLU A 192 -16.52 0.32 21.01
N HIS A 193 -15.23 0.31 20.67
CA HIS A 193 -14.74 -0.11 19.36
C HIS A 193 -13.54 -1.08 19.48
N PRO A 194 -13.78 -2.35 19.83
CA PRO A 194 -12.71 -3.31 20.10
C PRO A 194 -11.87 -3.71 18.89
N THR A 195 -12.32 -3.38 17.68
CA THR A 195 -11.60 -3.60 16.41
C THR A 195 -11.02 -2.31 15.84
N ALA A 196 -10.93 -1.24 16.65
CA ALA A 196 -10.42 0.04 16.19
C ALA A 196 -8.97 -0.07 15.70
N VAL A 197 -8.69 0.60 14.59
CA VAL A 197 -7.34 0.85 14.09
C VAL A 197 -6.93 2.25 14.52
N ILE A 198 -5.79 2.35 15.18
CA ILE A 198 -5.21 3.63 15.57
C ILE A 198 -3.99 3.87 14.70
N ILE A 199 -4.04 4.83 13.80
CA ILE A 199 -2.87 5.29 13.03
C ILE A 199 -2.32 6.52 13.74
N THR A 200 -1.06 6.47 14.20
CA THR A 200 -0.34 7.67 14.62
C THR A 200 0.59 8.09 13.50
N PHE A 201 0.69 9.39 13.24
CA PHE A 201 1.66 9.88 12.27
C PHE A 201 3.09 9.49 12.67
N TRP A 202 3.35 9.48 13.98
CA TRP A 202 4.53 8.84 14.56
C TRP A 202 4.14 7.99 15.77
N LEU A 203 4.46 6.73 15.75
CA LEU A 203 4.35 5.89 16.95
C LEU A 203 5.71 5.87 17.68
N LEU A 204 6.63 5.07 17.20
CA LEU A 204 8.00 5.00 17.69
C LEU A 204 9.02 5.36 16.60
N SER A 205 8.59 5.59 15.35
CA SER A 205 9.46 6.06 14.27
C SER A 205 10.09 7.41 14.57
N GLN A 206 9.43 8.30 15.30
CA GLN A 206 9.99 9.55 15.79
C GLN A 206 11.18 9.33 16.73
N GLU A 207 11.17 8.23 17.47
CA GLU A 207 12.12 7.90 18.52
C GLU A 207 13.40 7.22 17.99
N GLU A 208 13.66 7.31 16.69
CA GLU A 208 14.86 6.74 16.04
C GLU A 208 16.16 7.20 16.69
N ILE A 209 16.19 8.39 17.27
CA ILE A 209 17.33 8.93 18.01
C ILE A 209 17.78 8.04 19.18
N TYR A 210 16.89 7.19 19.71
CA TYR A 210 17.20 6.25 20.80
C TYR A 210 17.63 4.86 20.31
N PHE A 211 17.52 4.58 19.02
CA PHE A 211 17.77 3.22 18.48
C PHE A 211 19.22 2.77 18.57
N GLY A 212 20.14 3.72 18.60
CA GLY A 212 21.58 3.47 18.80
C GLY A 212 22.04 3.47 20.25
N GLU A 213 21.20 3.90 21.18
CA GLU A 213 21.58 4.06 22.58
C GLU A 213 21.77 2.72 23.31
N VAL A 214 22.75 2.66 24.21
CA VAL A 214 23.00 1.49 25.05
C VAL A 214 21.79 1.24 25.97
N ASP A 215 21.33 2.28 26.64
CA ASP A 215 20.12 2.28 27.44
C ASP A 215 19.14 3.39 26.96
N PRO A 216 18.23 3.07 26.03
CA PRO A 216 17.31 4.05 25.50
C PRO A 216 16.34 4.60 26.57
N VAL A 217 16.03 3.86 27.64
CA VAL A 217 15.12 4.30 28.69
C VAL A 217 15.77 5.40 29.52
N VAL A 218 17.07 5.29 29.83
CA VAL A 218 17.83 6.34 30.51
C VAL A 218 17.89 7.60 29.65
N THR A 219 18.22 7.45 28.36
CA THR A 219 18.30 8.61 27.46
C THR A 219 16.95 9.30 27.27
N MET A 220 15.85 8.55 27.18
CA MET A 220 14.48 9.14 27.17
C MET A 220 14.19 9.96 28.41
N ARG A 221 14.53 9.41 29.60
CA ARG A 221 14.36 10.13 30.86
C ARG A 221 15.16 11.44 30.87
N ASP A 222 16.41 11.38 30.47
CA ASP A 222 17.31 12.54 30.50
C ASP A 222 16.87 13.63 29.48
N ARG A 223 16.21 13.22 28.39
CA ARG A 223 15.56 14.12 27.43
C ARG A 223 14.15 14.55 27.85
N GLY A 224 13.56 13.92 28.85
CA GLY A 224 12.24 14.21 29.35
C GLY A 224 11.10 13.74 28.42
N ASP A 225 11.32 12.72 27.57
CA ASP A 225 10.26 12.22 26.67
C ASP A 225 9.24 11.36 27.41
N LEU A 226 7.97 11.69 27.24
CA LEU A 226 6.83 11.01 27.89
C LEU A 226 5.96 10.23 26.87
N TRP A 227 6.17 10.41 25.56
CA TRP A 227 5.37 9.76 24.53
C TRP A 227 5.47 8.22 24.59
N PRO A 228 6.64 7.60 24.74
CA PRO A 228 6.73 6.15 24.91
C PRO A 228 5.97 5.61 26.13
N ALA A 229 5.87 6.38 27.21
CA ALA A 229 5.06 5.99 28.36
C ALA A 229 3.55 5.98 28.01
N PHE A 230 3.09 6.95 27.22
CA PHE A 230 1.72 7.00 26.72
C PHE A 230 1.39 5.80 25.82
N ILE A 231 2.28 5.50 24.87
CA ILE A 231 2.17 4.32 23.98
C ILE A 231 2.05 3.03 24.80
N ASN A 232 2.89 2.85 25.81
CA ASN A 232 2.83 1.68 26.69
C ASN A 232 1.47 1.57 27.40
N GLY A 233 0.88 2.71 27.82
CA GLY A 233 -0.46 2.72 28.41
C GLY A 233 -1.56 2.30 27.43
N ILE A 234 -1.41 2.58 26.13
CA ILE A 234 -2.34 2.09 25.10
C ILE A 234 -2.22 0.57 24.99
N PHE A 235 -1.00 0.03 24.87
CA PHE A 235 -0.77 -1.42 24.78
C PHE A 235 -1.26 -2.17 26.02
N ASP A 236 -1.22 -1.57 27.21
CA ASP A 236 -1.72 -2.19 28.43
C ASP A 236 -3.19 -2.67 28.29
N VAL A 237 -4.02 -1.87 27.62
CA VAL A 237 -5.47 -2.07 27.49
C VAL A 237 -5.93 -2.51 26.10
N MET A 238 -5.02 -2.58 25.16
CA MET A 238 -5.33 -2.91 23.77
C MET A 238 -5.77 -4.38 23.61
N PRO A 239 -6.97 -4.64 23.05
CA PRO A 239 -7.44 -5.98 22.79
C PRO A 239 -6.75 -6.59 21.54
N PRO A 240 -6.74 -7.93 21.39
CA PRO A 240 -6.07 -8.60 20.27
C PRO A 240 -6.72 -8.32 18.90
N THR A 241 -7.92 -7.76 18.89
CA THR A 241 -8.66 -7.42 17.67
C THR A 241 -8.40 -6.00 17.16
N ALA A 242 -7.75 -5.15 17.95
CA ALA A 242 -7.36 -3.79 17.57
C ALA A 242 -5.97 -3.78 16.90
N LYS A 243 -5.66 -2.68 16.20
CA LYS A 243 -4.35 -2.46 15.58
C LYS A 243 -3.81 -1.09 15.96
N PHE A 244 -2.49 -1.00 16.09
CA PHE A 244 -1.78 0.24 16.32
C PHE A 244 -0.73 0.44 15.23
N VAL A 245 -0.93 1.45 14.38
CA VAL A 245 -0.15 1.67 13.18
C VAL A 245 0.81 2.83 13.38
N ASP A 246 2.10 2.58 13.18
CA ASP A 246 3.12 3.63 13.06
C ASP A 246 3.08 4.17 11.63
N GLY A 247 2.68 5.43 11.49
CA GLY A 247 2.52 6.09 10.19
C GLY A 247 3.83 6.57 9.58
N ASP A 248 4.91 6.57 10.33
CA ASP A 248 6.25 7.02 9.94
C ASP A 248 6.25 8.26 9.03
N GLU A 249 5.83 9.40 9.57
CA GLU A 249 5.78 10.66 8.80
C GLU A 249 7.15 11.09 8.27
N LYS A 250 8.26 10.64 8.88
CA LYS A 250 9.61 10.87 8.34
C LYS A 250 9.77 10.32 6.93
N SER A 251 8.95 9.34 6.55
CA SER A 251 8.96 8.75 5.22
C SER A 251 8.61 9.72 4.09
N TYR A 252 8.12 10.92 4.41
CA TYR A 252 8.04 12.03 3.45
C TYR A 252 9.37 12.27 2.71
N ARG A 253 10.50 12.09 3.42
CA ARG A 253 11.86 12.31 2.91
C ARG A 253 12.55 11.06 2.39
N TYR A 254 11.89 9.89 2.49
CA TYR A 254 12.48 8.62 2.08
C TYR A 254 12.54 8.49 0.56
N ARG A 255 13.50 7.70 0.13
CA ARG A 255 13.73 7.38 -1.27
C ARG A 255 13.88 5.86 -1.43
N ALA A 256 13.05 5.28 -2.28
CA ALA A 256 13.06 3.83 -2.55
C ALA A 256 14.39 3.38 -3.18
N ASP A 257 15.00 4.22 -4.05
CA ASP A 257 16.29 3.95 -4.67
C ASP A 257 17.48 3.91 -3.67
N ARG A 258 17.25 4.29 -2.40
CA ARG A 258 18.21 4.19 -1.29
C ARG A 258 17.87 3.08 -0.29
N GLY A 259 16.74 2.38 -0.46
CA GLY A 259 16.26 1.36 0.49
C GLY A 259 15.84 1.95 1.85
N ASP A 260 15.35 3.20 1.85
CA ASP A 260 15.01 3.90 3.10
C ASP A 260 13.80 3.26 3.78
N PHE A 261 12.78 2.85 3.02
CA PHE A 261 11.55 2.22 3.53
C PHE A 261 11.83 0.88 4.22
N GLU A 262 12.58 0.00 3.55
CA GLU A 262 12.94 -1.31 4.10
C GLU A 262 13.81 -1.18 5.35
N ARG A 263 14.74 -0.22 5.35
CA ARG A 263 15.57 0.08 6.51
C ARG A 263 14.75 0.56 7.70
N ALA A 264 13.81 1.48 7.49
CA ALA A 264 12.91 1.97 8.53
C ALA A 264 12.03 0.83 9.09
N TYR A 265 11.45 0.00 8.22
CA TYR A 265 10.68 -1.17 8.63
C TYR A 265 11.49 -2.10 9.56
N VAL A 266 12.72 -2.45 9.16
CA VAL A 266 13.59 -3.30 9.98
C VAL A 266 13.93 -2.65 11.31
N GLN A 267 14.22 -1.34 11.34
CA GLN A 267 14.52 -0.62 12.57
C GLN A 267 13.33 -0.61 13.53
N GLN A 268 12.12 -0.35 13.04
CA GLN A 268 10.91 -0.37 13.87
C GLN A 268 10.64 -1.76 14.45
N ARG A 269 10.86 -2.81 13.68
CA ARG A 269 10.66 -4.20 14.15
C ARG A 269 11.72 -4.69 15.13
N THR A 270 12.96 -4.19 15.03
CA THR A 270 14.10 -4.73 15.79
C THR A 270 14.62 -3.81 16.89
N LYS A 271 14.54 -2.49 16.71
CA LYS A 271 15.12 -1.52 17.64
C LYS A 271 14.07 -0.81 18.49
N ALA A 272 12.96 -0.38 17.88
CA ALA A 272 11.90 0.33 18.58
C ALA A 272 11.27 -0.49 19.73
N ILE A 273 11.27 -1.80 19.63
CA ILE A 273 10.78 -2.70 20.69
C ILE A 273 11.49 -2.48 22.05
N ARG A 274 12.69 -1.91 22.04
CA ARG A 274 13.44 -1.60 23.26
C ARG A 274 12.80 -0.45 24.08
N LEU A 275 11.99 0.40 23.42
CA LEU A 275 11.23 1.48 24.05
C LEU A 275 9.88 0.98 24.61
N VAL A 276 9.50 -0.23 24.25
CA VAL A 276 8.26 -0.86 24.72
C VAL A 276 8.53 -1.61 26.04
N ALA A 277 7.66 -1.39 27.03
CA ALA A 277 7.73 -2.08 28.30
C ALA A 277 7.75 -3.61 28.12
N PRO A 278 8.56 -4.35 28.87
CA PRO A 278 8.74 -5.79 28.66
C PRO A 278 7.43 -6.58 28.53
N GLU A 279 6.45 -6.28 29.38
CA GLU A 279 5.14 -6.91 29.38
C GLU A 279 4.30 -6.62 28.13
N ASN A 280 4.59 -5.56 27.40
CA ASN A 280 3.88 -5.15 26.18
C ASN A 280 4.60 -5.57 24.88
N ARG A 281 5.82 -6.09 24.94
CA ARG A 281 6.62 -6.42 23.74
C ARG A 281 5.93 -7.42 22.83
N GLN A 282 5.29 -8.44 23.40
CA GLN A 282 4.52 -9.41 22.61
C GLN A 282 3.34 -8.75 21.89
N LYS A 283 2.59 -7.87 22.56
CA LYS A 283 1.52 -7.10 21.93
C LYS A 283 2.05 -6.18 20.83
N TYR A 284 3.17 -5.50 21.07
CA TYR A 284 3.81 -4.68 20.03
C TYR A 284 4.13 -5.50 18.79
N MET A 285 4.75 -6.67 18.94
CA MET A 285 5.11 -7.53 17.80
C MET A 285 3.91 -8.03 17.01
N THR A 286 2.75 -8.20 17.64
CA THR A 286 1.55 -8.79 17.02
C THR A 286 0.49 -7.77 16.59
N LEU A 287 0.41 -6.63 17.27
CA LEU A 287 -0.66 -5.64 17.08
C LEU A 287 -0.16 -4.31 16.50
N ALA A 288 1.15 -4.04 16.58
CA ALA A 288 1.73 -2.88 15.90
C ALA A 288 2.05 -3.25 14.45
N SER A 289 1.70 -2.35 13.54
CA SER A 289 2.02 -2.43 12.11
C SER A 289 2.67 -1.15 11.62
N MET A 290 3.39 -1.26 10.48
CA MET A 290 4.05 -0.14 9.83
C MET A 290 3.22 0.35 8.66
N ALA A 291 3.06 1.67 8.58
CA ALA A 291 2.61 2.39 7.41
C ALA A 291 3.65 3.42 7.01
N PHE A 292 3.64 3.82 5.77
CA PHE A 292 4.50 4.89 5.29
C PHE A 292 3.67 6.00 4.65
N SER A 293 4.22 7.19 4.68
CA SER A 293 3.57 8.41 4.22
C SER A 293 4.16 8.92 2.90
N VAL A 294 3.34 9.61 2.14
CA VAL A 294 3.73 10.34 0.93
C VAL A 294 3.21 11.76 1.02
N TYR A 295 4.11 12.75 1.07
CA TYR A 295 3.76 14.16 1.09
C TYR A 295 3.80 14.75 -0.31
N LEU A 296 2.62 14.99 -0.89
CA LEU A 296 2.48 15.36 -2.29
C LEU A 296 3.11 16.71 -2.64
N ASP A 297 3.06 17.67 -1.71
CA ASP A 297 3.65 19.01 -1.92
C ASP A 297 5.15 18.95 -2.24
N MET A 298 5.87 17.92 -1.73
CA MET A 298 7.31 17.76 -1.97
C MET A 298 7.65 17.51 -3.44
N TYR A 299 6.72 16.95 -4.21
CA TYR A 299 6.89 16.66 -5.64
C TYR A 299 6.55 17.87 -6.53
N LEU A 300 6.02 18.95 -5.94
CA LEU A 300 5.76 20.24 -6.58
C LEU A 300 6.69 21.35 -6.08
N ALA A 301 7.47 21.10 -5.03
CA ALA A 301 8.42 22.02 -4.45
C ALA A 301 9.60 22.29 -5.40
N ASN A 302 10.20 23.49 -5.32
CA ASN A 302 11.36 23.86 -6.11
C ASN A 302 12.64 23.29 -5.49
N GLU A 303 13.66 23.11 -6.32
CA GLU A 303 14.99 22.77 -5.85
C GLU A 303 15.51 23.85 -4.87
N GLY A 304 15.99 23.41 -3.70
CA GLY A 304 16.42 24.28 -2.61
C GLY A 304 15.38 24.50 -1.52
N ASP A 305 14.11 24.16 -1.76
CA ASP A 305 13.10 24.18 -0.71
C ASP A 305 13.34 23.05 0.31
N GLU A 306 13.01 23.29 1.57
CA GLU A 306 13.15 22.29 2.63
C GLU A 306 12.39 20.97 2.29
N TRP A 307 11.24 21.11 1.64
CA TRP A 307 10.33 20.03 1.29
C TRP A 307 10.43 19.66 -0.20
N TYR A 308 11.67 19.50 -0.71
CA TYR A 308 11.90 19.12 -2.09
C TYR A 308 12.29 17.66 -2.25
N GLN A 309 11.64 16.96 -3.17
CA GLN A 309 12.06 15.63 -3.63
C GLN A 309 12.72 15.74 -5.02
N PRO A 310 13.96 15.30 -5.18
CA PRO A 310 14.62 15.35 -6.48
C PRO A 310 13.95 14.38 -7.47
N PRO A 311 13.78 14.80 -8.74
CA PRO A 311 13.15 13.94 -9.75
C PRO A 311 13.95 12.65 -9.99
N LEU A 312 13.29 11.62 -10.47
CA LEU A 312 13.90 10.39 -10.94
C LEU A 312 13.83 10.38 -12.47
N ASN A 313 14.97 10.19 -13.14
CA ASN A 313 15.06 10.24 -14.61
C ASN A 313 14.43 11.53 -15.22
N GLY A 314 14.56 12.64 -14.53
CA GLY A 314 13.98 13.93 -14.96
C GLY A 314 12.48 14.10 -14.71
N SER A 315 11.82 13.16 -14.02
CA SER A 315 10.37 13.19 -13.78
C SER A 315 10.01 13.11 -12.31
N GLN A 316 9.18 14.04 -11.83
CA GLN A 316 8.61 14.01 -10.48
C GLN A 316 7.59 12.86 -10.31
N LEU A 317 6.83 12.55 -11.34
CA LEU A 317 5.92 11.39 -11.31
C LEU A 317 6.68 10.05 -11.22
N GLU A 318 7.84 9.93 -11.88
CA GLU A 318 8.69 8.72 -11.74
C GLU A 318 9.26 8.64 -10.32
N ARG A 319 9.67 9.76 -9.71
CA ARG A 319 10.09 9.81 -8.31
C ARG A 319 8.96 9.40 -7.37
N LEU A 320 7.77 9.96 -7.56
CA LEU A 320 6.58 9.59 -6.78
C LEU A 320 6.26 8.09 -6.92
N ARG A 321 6.25 7.59 -8.14
CA ARG A 321 5.99 6.17 -8.41
C ARG A 321 6.99 5.27 -7.68
N ASP A 322 8.27 5.58 -7.76
CA ASP A 322 9.31 4.77 -7.11
C ASP A 322 9.17 4.79 -5.59
N ASN A 323 8.99 5.98 -5.00
CA ASN A 323 8.78 6.12 -3.55
C ASN A 323 7.48 5.44 -3.10
N LEU A 324 6.37 5.62 -3.83
CA LEU A 324 5.11 4.97 -3.50
C LEU A 324 5.20 3.44 -3.59
N ARG A 325 5.95 2.92 -4.57
CA ARG A 325 6.23 1.48 -4.68
C ARG A 325 7.05 0.98 -3.47
N GLY A 326 8.08 1.72 -3.05
CA GLY A 326 8.86 1.40 -1.85
C GLY A 326 8.02 1.43 -0.58
N ALA A 327 7.21 2.48 -0.40
CA ALA A 327 6.25 2.59 0.69
C ALA A 327 5.26 1.43 0.72
N SER A 328 4.66 1.09 -0.43
CA SER A 328 3.68 0.01 -0.55
C SER A 328 4.29 -1.37 -0.28
N PHE A 329 5.52 -1.61 -0.75
CA PHE A 329 6.22 -2.87 -0.54
C PHE A 329 6.62 -3.09 0.93
N ALA A 330 7.03 -2.02 1.62
CA ALA A 330 7.48 -2.08 3.00
C ALA A 330 6.36 -1.93 4.04
N SER A 331 5.16 -1.47 3.65
CA SER A 331 4.02 -1.34 4.57
C SER A 331 3.39 -2.70 4.89
N ASP A 332 2.89 -2.85 6.12
CA ASP A 332 2.10 -4.02 6.51
C ASP A 332 0.67 -3.96 5.94
N GLU A 333 0.00 -2.78 6.02
CA GLU A 333 -1.42 -2.68 5.64
C GLU A 333 -1.80 -1.32 5.05
N TYR A 334 -1.12 -0.23 5.41
CA TYR A 334 -1.53 1.13 5.03
C TYR A 334 -0.38 1.92 4.41
N VAL A 335 -0.71 2.72 3.41
CA VAL A 335 0.09 3.88 2.95
C VAL A 335 -0.82 5.08 3.04
N TRP A 336 -0.34 6.20 3.53
CA TRP A 336 -1.14 7.40 3.63
C TRP A 336 -0.50 8.59 2.93
N PHE A 337 -1.35 9.43 2.37
CA PHE A 337 -0.97 10.62 1.65
C PHE A 337 -1.27 11.84 2.51
N TRP A 338 -0.35 12.79 2.51
CA TRP A 338 -0.58 14.13 3.02
C TRP A 338 -0.55 15.12 1.88
N GLY A 339 -1.45 16.11 1.91
CA GLY A 339 -1.47 17.21 0.95
C GLY A 339 -2.02 18.48 1.59
N GLN A 340 -1.38 19.60 1.31
CA GLN A 340 -1.72 20.91 1.88
C GLN A 340 -2.11 21.94 0.83
N ALA A 341 -1.39 22.00 -0.30
CA ALA A 341 -1.54 23.09 -1.27
C ALA A 341 -2.72 22.91 -2.23
N HIS A 342 -3.16 21.69 -2.48
CA HIS A 342 -4.21 21.40 -3.47
C HIS A 342 -5.25 20.43 -2.93
N CYS A 343 -6.36 20.26 -3.66
CA CYS A 343 -7.47 19.39 -3.29
C CYS A 343 -7.54 18.15 -4.18
N TRP A 344 -8.06 17.05 -3.67
CA TRP A 344 -8.39 15.87 -4.46
C TRP A 344 -9.67 16.06 -5.28
N ALA A 345 -10.63 16.82 -4.75
CA ALA A 345 -11.87 17.13 -5.43
C ALA A 345 -12.06 18.64 -5.61
N LYS A 346 -12.80 19.04 -6.64
CA LYS A 346 -13.24 20.44 -6.79
C LYS A 346 -14.37 20.74 -5.81
N TRP A 347 -14.16 21.77 -4.99
CA TRP A 347 -15.12 22.25 -4.01
C TRP A 347 -15.69 23.62 -4.41
N PRO A 348 -16.86 24.01 -3.85
CA PRO A 348 -17.41 25.35 -4.09
C PRO A 348 -16.42 26.46 -3.73
N GLU A 349 -16.35 27.52 -4.52
CA GLU A 349 -15.35 28.61 -4.46
C GLU A 349 -15.22 29.35 -3.11
N LYS A 350 -16.21 29.27 -2.24
CA LYS A 350 -16.26 30.02 -0.96
C LYS A 350 -15.60 29.31 0.21
N ARG A 351 -14.87 28.23 0.00
CA ARG A 351 -14.17 27.53 1.09
C ARG A 351 -12.89 28.26 1.49
N ARG A 352 -12.78 28.60 2.75
CA ARG A 352 -11.54 29.01 3.39
C ARG A 352 -10.96 27.81 4.11
N PHE A 353 -9.97 27.18 3.50
CA PHE A 353 -9.14 26.23 4.20
C PHE A 353 -8.07 27.04 4.92
N ASN A 354 -7.97 26.89 6.20
CA ASN A 354 -7.11 27.51 7.20
C ASN A 354 -6.21 28.68 6.73
N GLY A 355 -6.13 29.77 7.48
CA GLY A 355 -5.52 31.06 7.12
C GLY A 355 -4.02 31.10 6.79
N HIS A 356 -3.37 29.94 6.60
CA HIS A 356 -1.96 29.83 6.22
C HIS A 356 -1.74 29.68 4.70
N PHE A 357 -2.78 29.36 3.92
CA PHE A 357 -2.69 29.17 2.46
C PHE A 357 -3.46 30.25 1.73
N LYS A 358 -2.88 30.74 0.63
CA LYS A 358 -3.55 31.70 -0.25
C LYS A 358 -4.76 31.01 -0.89
N GLN A 359 -5.88 31.71 -1.02
CA GLN A 359 -7.13 31.20 -1.61
C GLN A 359 -6.95 30.63 -3.04
N GLU A 360 -5.85 30.99 -3.70
CA GLU A 360 -5.53 30.57 -5.06
C GLU A 360 -5.03 29.12 -5.14
N ASP A 361 -4.43 28.60 -4.06
CA ASP A 361 -3.82 27.27 -4.03
C ASP A 361 -4.87 26.15 -4.06
N PHE A 362 -6.06 26.35 -3.49
CA PHE A 362 -7.14 25.36 -3.46
C PHE A 362 -8.09 25.37 -4.67
N LYS A 363 -7.81 26.18 -5.69
CA LYS A 363 -8.60 26.22 -6.93
C LYS A 363 -8.28 25.06 -7.86
N ARG A 364 -7.13 24.43 -7.68
CA ARG A 364 -6.65 23.35 -8.53
C ARG A 364 -6.65 22.03 -7.76
N THR A 365 -6.97 20.97 -8.48
CA THR A 365 -6.83 19.61 -7.93
C THR A 365 -5.38 19.13 -8.05
N TRP A 366 -5.02 18.13 -7.26
CA TRP A 366 -3.72 17.46 -7.36
C TRP A 366 -3.43 16.93 -8.77
N GLU A 367 -4.44 16.39 -9.47
CA GLU A 367 -4.30 15.92 -10.85
C GLU A 367 -4.06 17.09 -11.83
N GLU A 368 -4.68 18.25 -11.62
CA GLU A 368 -4.44 19.45 -12.45
C GLU A 368 -3.05 20.05 -12.24
N CYS A 369 -2.43 19.82 -11.08
CA CYS A 369 -1.08 20.30 -10.78
C CYS A 369 -0.01 19.28 -11.16
N MET A 370 -0.31 18.00 -11.07
CA MET A 370 0.58 16.89 -11.36
C MET A 370 -0.14 15.92 -12.31
N ASN A 371 -0.27 16.31 -13.57
CA ASN A 371 -1.00 15.54 -14.59
C ASN A 371 -0.47 14.08 -14.67
N GLY A 372 -1.35 13.10 -14.46
CA GLY A 372 -1.02 11.68 -14.38
C GLY A 372 -0.75 11.15 -12.96
N LEU A 373 -1.00 11.96 -11.93
CA LEU A 373 -0.89 11.54 -10.52
C LEU A 373 -1.81 10.35 -10.21
N ILE A 374 -3.10 10.47 -10.55
CA ILE A 374 -4.11 9.43 -10.27
C ILE A 374 -3.72 8.12 -10.94
N ASP A 375 -3.30 8.18 -12.19
CA ASP A 375 -2.81 7.00 -12.90
C ASP A 375 -1.55 6.41 -12.27
N THR A 376 -0.62 7.27 -11.82
CA THR A 376 0.60 6.83 -11.14
C THR A 376 0.27 6.06 -9.86
N ILE A 377 -0.68 6.55 -9.08
CA ILE A 377 -1.14 5.88 -7.85
C ILE A 377 -1.83 4.55 -8.21
N ALA A 378 -2.71 4.53 -9.21
CA ALA A 378 -3.40 3.33 -9.65
C ALA A 378 -2.43 2.23 -10.12
N GLN A 379 -1.40 2.61 -10.89
CA GLN A 379 -0.36 1.70 -11.37
C GLN A 379 0.42 1.04 -10.24
N VAL A 380 0.67 1.74 -9.14
CA VAL A 380 1.40 1.17 -8.00
C VAL A 380 0.49 0.35 -7.12
N LYS A 381 -0.75 0.83 -6.89
CA LYS A 381 -1.71 0.17 -6.02
C LYS A 381 -2.11 -1.21 -6.51
N ASP A 382 -2.47 -1.30 -7.79
CA ASP A 382 -2.84 -2.55 -8.44
C ASP A 382 -2.37 -2.55 -9.90
N PRO A 383 -1.11 -2.91 -10.16
CA PRO A 383 -0.55 -2.91 -11.49
C PRO A 383 -1.25 -3.88 -12.43
N GLN A 384 -1.81 -4.99 -11.92
CA GLN A 384 -2.53 -5.95 -12.74
C GLN A 384 -3.88 -5.36 -13.19
N ALA A 385 -4.70 -4.90 -12.27
CA ALA A 385 -5.99 -4.29 -12.62
C ALA A 385 -5.82 -3.08 -13.55
N TYR A 386 -4.81 -2.23 -13.28
CA TYR A 386 -4.51 -1.10 -14.15
C TYR A 386 -4.11 -1.55 -15.56
N GLY A 387 -3.22 -2.52 -15.68
CA GLY A 387 -2.75 -3.04 -16.97
C GLY A 387 -3.87 -3.71 -17.76
N PHE A 388 -4.73 -4.51 -17.13
CA PHE A 388 -5.90 -5.10 -17.80
C PHE A 388 -6.90 -4.04 -18.26
N LYS A 389 -7.15 -3.01 -17.45
CA LYS A 389 -7.98 -1.87 -17.87
C LYS A 389 -7.39 -1.20 -19.13
N LEU A 390 -6.10 -0.92 -19.14
CA LEU A 390 -5.40 -0.32 -20.27
C LEU A 390 -5.47 -1.23 -21.51
N TRP A 391 -5.37 -2.55 -21.33
CA TRP A 391 -5.51 -3.52 -22.42
C TRP A 391 -6.91 -3.49 -23.04
N GLU A 392 -7.96 -3.56 -22.22
CA GLU A 392 -9.34 -3.49 -22.71
C GLU A 392 -9.65 -2.15 -23.41
N GLU A 393 -9.16 -1.03 -22.88
CA GLU A 393 -9.29 0.28 -23.51
C GLU A 393 -8.57 0.34 -24.86
N SER A 394 -7.34 -0.20 -24.94
CA SER A 394 -6.56 -0.28 -26.18
C SER A 394 -7.26 -1.17 -27.21
N LYS A 395 -7.85 -2.27 -26.78
CA LYS A 395 -8.64 -3.17 -27.63
C LYS A 395 -9.88 -2.48 -28.21
N LYS A 396 -10.65 -1.79 -27.39
CA LYS A 396 -11.85 -1.04 -27.81
C LYS A 396 -11.52 0.04 -28.87
N ARG A 397 -10.35 0.66 -28.76
CA ARG A 397 -9.88 1.68 -29.72
C ARG A 397 -9.24 1.10 -30.98
N GLY A 398 -9.04 -0.22 -31.06
CA GLY A 398 -8.29 -0.82 -32.15
C GLY A 398 -6.79 -0.46 -32.15
N ALA A 399 -6.25 -0.04 -31.00
CA ALA A 399 -4.89 0.49 -30.85
C ALA A 399 -3.88 -0.57 -30.35
N LEU A 400 -4.21 -1.87 -30.42
CA LEU A 400 -3.30 -2.94 -30.06
C LEU A 400 -2.23 -3.12 -31.10
N LYS A 401 -0.96 -2.92 -30.71
CA LYS A 401 0.19 -3.20 -31.57
C LYS A 401 0.77 -4.55 -31.22
N VAL A 402 0.58 -5.53 -32.10
CA VAL A 402 1.17 -6.86 -31.97
C VAL A 402 2.69 -6.76 -32.16
N MET A 403 3.45 -7.24 -31.20
CA MET A 403 4.91 -7.15 -31.18
C MET A 403 5.60 -8.40 -31.79
N ASN A 404 4.98 -9.55 -31.71
CA ASN A 404 5.46 -10.78 -32.34
C ASN A 404 4.80 -10.96 -33.71
N ARG A 405 5.62 -11.21 -34.70
CA ARG A 405 5.09 -11.60 -36.02
C ARG A 405 4.45 -12.96 -35.87
N ASN A 406 3.12 -12.97 -35.96
CA ASN A 406 2.29 -14.16 -36.09
C ASN A 406 2.33 -15.18 -34.92
N SER A 407 1.25 -15.22 -34.18
CA SER A 407 0.95 -16.29 -33.24
C SER A 407 0.80 -17.65 -33.89
N ALA A 408 0.31 -17.63 -35.13
CA ALA A 408 0.08 -18.79 -36.00
C ALA A 408 1.22 -19.02 -37.00
N CYS A 409 2.38 -18.35 -36.93
CA CYS A 409 3.49 -18.56 -37.83
C CYS A 409 4.29 -19.83 -37.60
N LEU A 410 3.59 -20.82 -37.18
CA LEU A 410 4.04 -22.19 -37.30
C LEU A 410 4.07 -22.67 -38.79
N ASP A 411 3.46 -21.91 -39.69
CA ASP A 411 3.44 -22.25 -41.13
C ASP A 411 4.84 -22.31 -41.78
N ASP A 412 5.78 -21.46 -41.35
CA ASP A 412 7.17 -21.54 -41.83
C ASP A 412 7.97 -22.71 -41.22
N ALA A 413 7.47 -23.28 -40.14
CA ALA A 413 8.14 -24.38 -39.43
C ALA A 413 7.92 -25.76 -40.04
N ARG A 414 7.04 -25.89 -41.00
CA ARG A 414 6.81 -27.16 -41.74
C ARG A 414 8.08 -27.77 -42.34
N LYS A 415 9.18 -27.03 -42.37
CA LYS A 415 10.46 -27.48 -42.95
C LYS A 415 11.54 -27.83 -41.91
N LYS A 416 11.34 -27.61 -40.59
CA LYS A 416 12.39 -27.88 -39.60
C LYS A 416 11.81 -28.60 -38.36
N LYS A 417 12.52 -29.61 -37.87
CA LYS A 417 12.20 -30.35 -36.64
C LYS A 417 12.36 -29.55 -35.35
N ALA A 418 12.77 -28.28 -35.41
CA ALA A 418 13.00 -27.38 -34.28
C ALA A 418 11.96 -26.26 -34.26
N LEU A 419 11.82 -25.56 -33.09
CA LEU A 419 10.94 -24.42 -32.97
C LEU A 419 11.31 -23.29 -33.95
N PRO A 420 10.32 -22.57 -34.50
CA PRO A 420 10.57 -21.45 -35.40
C PRO A 420 11.19 -20.27 -34.66
N SER A 421 12.05 -19.50 -35.37
CA SER A 421 12.52 -18.22 -34.85
C SER A 421 11.33 -17.25 -34.72
N PRO A 422 11.21 -16.45 -33.60
CA PRO A 422 12.23 -16.24 -32.58
C PRO A 422 12.12 -17.14 -31.33
N TYR A 423 11.27 -18.16 -31.32
CA TYR A 423 11.13 -19.03 -30.16
C TYR A 423 12.44 -19.73 -29.82
N ALA A 424 12.72 -19.78 -28.50
CA ALA A 424 13.78 -20.59 -27.93
C ALA A 424 13.16 -21.56 -26.91
N TYR A 425 13.91 -22.60 -26.58
CA TYR A 425 13.52 -23.49 -25.50
C TYR A 425 14.68 -23.70 -24.54
N TRP A 426 14.33 -24.05 -23.32
CA TRP A 426 15.26 -24.46 -22.28
C TRP A 426 14.75 -25.71 -21.60
N GLN A 427 15.66 -26.60 -21.23
CA GLN A 427 15.37 -27.83 -20.51
C GLN A 427 16.43 -28.03 -19.43
N ASP A 428 16.01 -28.46 -18.24
CA ASP A 428 16.91 -28.78 -17.15
C ASP A 428 17.65 -30.09 -17.44
N THR A 429 18.92 -29.96 -17.85
CA THR A 429 19.77 -31.10 -18.15
C THR A 429 20.43 -31.75 -16.94
N TYR A 430 20.31 -31.18 -15.75
CA TYR A 430 20.85 -31.73 -14.50
C TYR A 430 19.96 -32.83 -13.91
N ARG A 431 18.71 -32.87 -14.30
CA ARG A 431 17.78 -33.95 -13.92
C ARG A 431 17.83 -35.06 -14.95
N ARG A 432 18.17 -36.27 -14.52
CA ARG A 432 18.50 -37.42 -15.42
C ARG A 432 17.34 -37.95 -16.30
N ASP A 433 16.13 -37.41 -16.15
CA ASP A 433 14.91 -37.90 -16.81
C ASP A 433 14.43 -37.03 -17.98
N THR A 434 15.31 -36.23 -18.58
CA THR A 434 14.93 -35.22 -19.55
C THR A 434 15.37 -35.55 -20.98
N ASN A 435 14.78 -36.57 -21.57
CA ASN A 435 14.82 -36.78 -23.04
C ASN A 435 13.57 -36.17 -23.71
N GLY A 436 13.11 -35.01 -23.21
CA GLY A 436 11.93 -34.35 -23.72
C GLY A 436 12.16 -33.73 -25.10
N VAL A 437 11.09 -33.57 -25.84
CA VAL A 437 11.09 -33.05 -27.20
C VAL A 437 10.26 -31.79 -27.28
N PHE A 438 10.81 -30.75 -27.93
CA PHE A 438 10.10 -29.54 -28.33
C PHE A 438 9.97 -29.57 -29.84
N ARG A 439 8.76 -29.60 -30.36
CA ARG A 439 8.50 -29.69 -31.82
C ARG A 439 7.24 -28.93 -32.21
N ILE A 440 7.08 -28.70 -33.51
CA ILE A 440 5.79 -28.29 -34.06
C ILE A 440 4.94 -29.54 -34.29
N ASP A 441 3.72 -29.52 -33.78
CA ASP A 441 2.66 -30.43 -34.18
C ASP A 441 1.83 -29.74 -35.28
N SER A 442 1.78 -30.33 -36.46
CA SER A 442 1.03 -29.80 -37.61
C SER A 442 -0.35 -30.45 -37.76
N THR A 443 -0.79 -31.17 -36.73
CA THR A 443 -2.06 -31.90 -36.74
C THR A 443 -3.01 -31.47 -35.60
N PHE A 444 -2.53 -30.67 -34.67
CA PHE A 444 -3.30 -30.26 -33.49
C PHE A 444 -2.97 -28.81 -33.08
N GLY A 445 -3.96 -27.92 -33.08
CA GLY A 445 -3.87 -26.53 -32.70
C GLY A 445 -5.21 -25.96 -32.21
N GLU A 446 -5.22 -24.74 -31.61
CA GLU A 446 -6.43 -24.04 -31.23
C GLU A 446 -6.98 -23.22 -32.38
N GLY A 447 -8.04 -23.71 -33.01
CA GLY A 447 -8.67 -23.03 -34.16
C GLY A 447 -8.00 -23.28 -35.51
N ASP A 448 -6.86 -23.97 -35.52
CA ASP A 448 -6.15 -24.42 -36.69
C ASP A 448 -5.51 -25.82 -36.48
N THR A 449 -4.53 -26.22 -37.27
CA THR A 449 -3.90 -27.55 -37.19
C THR A 449 -2.47 -27.51 -36.66
N SER A 450 -2.02 -26.40 -36.07
CA SER A 450 -0.61 -26.24 -35.70
C SER A 450 -0.42 -25.70 -34.30
N SER A 451 0.43 -26.34 -33.49
CA SER A 451 0.84 -25.87 -32.17
C SER A 451 2.29 -26.24 -31.84
N ILE A 452 2.85 -25.65 -30.79
CA ILE A 452 4.10 -26.11 -30.21
C ILE A 452 3.78 -27.29 -29.28
N CYS A 453 4.21 -28.48 -29.62
CA CYS A 453 4.10 -29.66 -28.77
C CYS A 453 5.37 -29.81 -27.91
N VAL A 454 5.18 -29.99 -26.62
CA VAL A 454 6.24 -30.35 -25.69
C VAL A 454 5.89 -31.69 -25.06
N GLU A 455 6.82 -32.66 -25.11
CA GLU A 455 6.58 -34.01 -24.67
C GLU A 455 7.72 -34.51 -23.79
N GLY A 456 7.39 -35.11 -22.62
CA GLY A 456 8.33 -35.72 -21.71
C GLY A 456 9.34 -34.79 -21.05
N VAL A 457 9.06 -33.51 -20.98
CA VAL A 457 9.92 -32.49 -20.36
C VAL A 457 9.54 -32.32 -18.88
N SER A 458 10.31 -32.89 -17.96
CA SER A 458 10.02 -32.80 -16.52
C SER A 458 10.20 -31.39 -15.96
N HIS A 459 11.12 -30.61 -16.52
CA HIS A 459 11.32 -29.20 -16.17
C HIS A 459 11.95 -28.45 -17.34
N GLY A 460 11.19 -27.53 -17.91
CA GLY A 460 11.66 -26.73 -19.04
C GLY A 460 10.74 -25.57 -19.37
N SER A 461 11.01 -24.92 -20.50
CA SER A 461 10.19 -23.81 -20.97
C SER A 461 10.35 -23.57 -22.47
N VAL A 462 9.31 -23.04 -23.08
CA VAL A 462 9.37 -22.34 -24.37
C VAL A 462 9.43 -20.85 -24.08
N ILE A 463 10.33 -20.13 -24.75
CA ILE A 463 10.58 -18.71 -24.47
C ILE A 463 10.39 -17.92 -25.76
N LEU A 464 9.55 -16.88 -25.71
CA LEU A 464 9.41 -15.90 -26.78
C LEU A 464 10.15 -14.60 -26.38
N PRO A 465 11.36 -14.33 -26.92
CA PRO A 465 12.10 -13.12 -26.61
C PRO A 465 11.57 -11.92 -27.39
N ILE A 466 11.31 -10.82 -26.67
CA ILE A 466 10.93 -9.51 -27.22
C ILE A 466 12.04 -8.51 -26.91
N LYS A 467 12.54 -7.84 -27.93
CA LYS A 467 13.63 -6.87 -27.85
C LYS A 467 13.15 -5.47 -28.22
N GLY A 468 13.94 -4.45 -27.87
CA GLY A 468 13.66 -3.06 -28.22
C GLY A 468 12.48 -2.46 -27.45
N VAL A 469 12.23 -2.94 -26.24
CA VAL A 469 11.25 -2.34 -25.32
C VAL A 469 11.89 -1.19 -24.55
N GLN A 470 11.07 -0.24 -24.10
CA GLN A 470 11.54 0.88 -23.29
C GLN A 470 11.05 0.74 -21.84
N SER A 471 11.92 1.10 -20.89
CA SER A 471 11.51 1.22 -19.49
C SER A 471 10.27 2.09 -19.36
N GLY A 472 9.27 1.59 -18.66
CA GLY A 472 8.01 2.30 -18.47
C GLY A 472 6.90 1.95 -19.45
N ASP A 473 7.19 1.33 -20.58
CA ASP A 473 6.16 0.83 -21.51
C ASP A 473 5.31 -0.26 -20.87
N TRP A 474 4.05 -0.34 -21.26
CA TRP A 474 3.14 -1.39 -20.87
C TRP A 474 2.95 -2.44 -21.95
N TYR A 475 2.92 -3.69 -21.55
CA TYR A 475 2.67 -4.82 -22.42
C TYR A 475 1.60 -5.74 -21.84
N ALA A 476 0.84 -6.35 -22.75
CA ALA A 476 -0.02 -7.48 -22.45
C ALA A 476 0.52 -8.72 -23.20
N VAL A 477 0.37 -9.87 -22.58
CA VAL A 477 0.73 -11.16 -23.18
C VAL A 477 -0.42 -12.12 -22.98
N GLU A 478 -0.66 -12.95 -24.00
CA GLU A 478 -1.55 -14.10 -23.88
C GLU A 478 -1.00 -15.29 -24.68
N PHE A 479 -1.33 -16.48 -24.24
CA PHE A 479 -1.13 -17.71 -24.97
C PHE A 479 -2.16 -18.76 -24.57
N SER A 480 -2.40 -19.72 -25.42
CA SER A 480 -3.25 -20.87 -25.16
C SER A 480 -2.42 -22.11 -24.84
N ALA A 481 -2.88 -22.92 -23.91
CA ALA A 481 -2.26 -24.20 -23.58
C ALA A 481 -3.30 -25.30 -23.47
N PHE A 482 -2.92 -26.50 -23.95
CA PHE A 482 -3.68 -27.71 -23.79
C PHE A 482 -2.83 -28.75 -23.03
N GLY A 483 -3.42 -29.44 -22.05
CA GLY A 483 -2.71 -30.37 -21.18
C GLY A 483 -2.32 -29.76 -19.84
N GLU A 484 -1.74 -30.57 -18.97
CA GLU A 484 -1.30 -30.18 -17.61
C GLU A 484 0.14 -29.66 -17.59
N GLY A 485 0.59 -29.21 -16.41
CA GLY A 485 1.98 -28.86 -16.15
C GLY A 485 2.47 -27.59 -16.86
N VAL A 486 1.58 -26.73 -17.40
CA VAL A 486 1.95 -25.47 -18.05
C VAL A 486 1.79 -24.30 -17.11
N SER A 487 2.78 -23.41 -17.10
CA SER A 487 2.77 -22.14 -16.36
C SER A 487 3.24 -20.99 -17.26
N GLY A 488 2.95 -19.74 -16.84
CA GLY A 488 3.39 -18.55 -17.54
C GLY A 488 4.17 -17.61 -16.62
N ASP A 489 5.24 -16.99 -17.15
CA ASP A 489 6.04 -15.98 -16.45
C ASP A 489 6.68 -15.01 -17.45
N VAL A 490 7.23 -13.90 -16.97
CA VAL A 490 8.01 -12.94 -17.74
C VAL A 490 9.38 -12.74 -17.12
N GLY A 491 10.41 -12.94 -17.91
CA GLY A 491 11.80 -12.67 -17.53
C GLY A 491 12.35 -11.45 -18.28
N TRP A 492 13.20 -10.67 -17.62
CA TRP A 492 13.74 -9.42 -18.16
C TRP A 492 15.11 -9.60 -18.81
N TYR A 493 15.38 -8.79 -19.83
CA TYR A 493 16.70 -8.68 -20.44
C TYR A 493 17.28 -7.27 -20.26
N LYS A 494 18.62 -7.23 -20.17
CA LYS A 494 19.41 -6.02 -20.32
C LYS A 494 20.64 -6.37 -21.16
N ASN A 495 20.85 -5.69 -22.28
CA ASN A 495 21.93 -5.98 -23.23
C ASN A 495 21.93 -7.47 -23.64
N SER A 496 20.75 -8.03 -23.93
CA SER A 496 20.52 -9.43 -24.30
C SER A 496 20.94 -10.48 -23.25
N LYS A 497 21.20 -10.08 -22.00
CA LYS A 497 21.44 -10.98 -20.87
C LYS A 497 20.26 -10.95 -19.91
N TRP A 498 20.01 -12.06 -19.22
CA TRP A 498 19.01 -12.09 -18.15
C TRP A 498 19.29 -11.02 -17.11
N TYR A 499 18.28 -10.25 -16.79
CA TYR A 499 18.33 -9.15 -15.85
C TYR A 499 17.36 -9.40 -14.69
N LYS A 500 17.88 -9.40 -13.47
CA LYS A 500 17.06 -9.56 -12.28
C LYS A 500 16.43 -8.21 -11.91
N ALA A 501 15.22 -7.96 -12.35
CA ALA A 501 14.41 -6.85 -11.87
C ALA A 501 13.56 -7.29 -10.67
N SER A 502 13.18 -6.34 -9.84
CA SER A 502 12.26 -6.59 -8.72
C SER A 502 10.85 -6.90 -9.25
N GLY A 503 10.25 -7.96 -8.72
CA GLY A 503 8.88 -8.40 -9.03
C GLY A 503 8.82 -9.47 -10.12
N LYS A 504 8.07 -10.54 -9.84
CA LYS A 504 7.65 -11.52 -10.84
C LYS A 504 6.36 -11.03 -11.47
N VAL A 505 6.24 -11.21 -12.77
CA VAL A 505 4.99 -11.01 -13.50
C VAL A 505 4.37 -12.37 -13.72
N ALA A 506 3.27 -12.65 -13.06
CA ALA A 506 2.53 -13.87 -13.30
C ALA A 506 1.68 -13.72 -14.56
N VAL A 507 1.75 -14.72 -15.43
CA VAL A 507 0.80 -14.92 -16.53
C VAL A 507 -0.15 -16.03 -16.07
N VAL A 508 -1.42 -15.67 -15.84
CA VAL A 508 -2.38 -16.50 -15.11
C VAL A 508 -3.39 -17.09 -16.08
N PHE A 509 -3.69 -18.38 -15.89
CA PHE A 509 -4.75 -19.06 -16.64
C PHE A 509 -6.14 -18.61 -16.17
N GLU A 510 -7.08 -18.56 -17.10
CA GLU A 510 -8.50 -18.34 -16.78
C GLU A 510 -9.03 -19.50 -15.92
N ASP A 511 -9.77 -19.15 -14.87
CA ASP A 511 -10.33 -20.12 -13.94
C ASP A 511 -11.47 -20.96 -14.55
N GLY A 512 -11.62 -22.20 -14.08
CA GLY A 512 -12.79 -23.04 -14.38
C GLY A 512 -12.76 -23.78 -15.71
N VAL A 513 -11.69 -23.69 -16.51
CA VAL A 513 -11.55 -24.42 -17.78
C VAL A 513 -10.90 -25.78 -17.56
N ALA A 514 -11.48 -26.85 -18.13
CA ALA A 514 -10.99 -28.21 -17.99
C ALA A 514 -9.59 -28.39 -18.60
N LYS A 515 -8.78 -29.29 -18.01
CA LYS A 515 -7.38 -29.51 -18.40
C LYS A 515 -7.21 -30.21 -19.75
N ASP A 516 -8.24 -30.87 -20.21
CA ASP A 516 -8.35 -31.52 -21.52
C ASP A 516 -8.98 -30.60 -22.58
N SER A 517 -9.00 -29.30 -22.33
CA SER A 517 -9.41 -28.25 -23.26
C SER A 517 -8.33 -27.15 -23.37
N TRP A 518 -8.41 -26.34 -24.41
CA TRP A 518 -7.56 -25.18 -24.55
C TRP A 518 -7.89 -24.14 -23.49
N ARG A 519 -6.87 -23.69 -22.77
CA ARG A 519 -6.95 -22.70 -21.69
C ARG A 519 -6.10 -21.49 -22.05
N LYS A 520 -6.65 -20.29 -21.88
CA LYS A 520 -5.91 -19.04 -22.11
C LYS A 520 -5.20 -18.59 -20.84
N ALA A 521 -3.93 -18.26 -21.01
CA ALA A 521 -3.13 -17.61 -19.98
C ALA A 521 -2.90 -16.16 -20.37
N ARG A 522 -3.06 -15.23 -19.44
CA ARG A 522 -2.96 -13.78 -19.66
C ARG A 522 -2.12 -13.10 -18.60
N GLY A 523 -1.36 -12.09 -19.02
CA GLY A 523 -0.58 -11.25 -18.12
C GLY A 523 -0.42 -9.84 -18.68
N VAL A 524 -0.32 -8.89 -17.77
CA VAL A 524 -0.03 -7.48 -18.09
C VAL A 524 1.11 -7.00 -17.20
N PHE A 525 1.97 -6.14 -17.72
CA PHE A 525 3.09 -5.62 -16.95
C PHE A 525 3.66 -4.34 -17.54
N ARG A 526 4.34 -3.61 -16.69
CA ARG A 526 5.15 -2.46 -17.06
C ARG A 526 6.63 -2.86 -17.09
N VAL A 527 7.33 -2.45 -18.12
CA VAL A 527 8.78 -2.71 -18.26
C VAL A 527 9.54 -1.98 -17.13
N PRO A 528 10.31 -2.71 -16.30
CA PRO A 528 11.04 -2.10 -15.20
C PRO A 528 12.21 -1.26 -15.71
N THR A 529 12.65 -0.33 -14.86
CA THR A 529 13.82 0.51 -15.14
C THR A 529 15.05 -0.35 -15.41
N GLY A 530 15.74 -0.04 -16.51
CA GLY A 530 16.98 -0.72 -16.92
C GLY A 530 16.80 -1.97 -17.76
N ALA A 531 15.58 -2.47 -18.01
CA ALA A 531 15.33 -3.54 -18.96
C ALA A 531 15.17 -2.96 -20.38
N ASP A 532 15.71 -3.65 -21.38
CA ASP A 532 15.63 -3.35 -22.81
C ASP A 532 14.97 -4.47 -23.64
N GLY A 533 14.52 -5.51 -22.93
CA GLY A 533 13.81 -6.65 -23.50
C GLY A 533 13.18 -7.50 -22.40
N PHE A 534 12.33 -8.45 -22.85
CA PHE A 534 11.78 -9.49 -21.98
C PHE A 534 11.57 -10.79 -22.74
N GLY A 535 11.48 -11.91 -22.00
CA GLY A 535 11.04 -13.19 -22.53
C GLY A 535 9.70 -13.56 -21.93
N LEU A 536 8.69 -13.83 -22.74
CA LEU A 536 7.51 -14.57 -22.30
C LEU A 536 7.92 -16.03 -22.12
N ILE A 537 7.85 -16.52 -20.90
CA ILE A 537 8.30 -17.85 -20.50
C ILE A 537 7.06 -18.72 -20.30
N MET A 538 6.86 -19.67 -21.17
CA MET A 538 5.84 -20.71 -21.06
C MET A 538 6.52 -21.93 -20.42
N GLY A 539 6.44 -22.03 -19.10
CA GLY A 539 7.06 -23.08 -18.29
C GLY A 539 6.32 -24.41 -18.45
N VAL A 540 7.07 -25.50 -18.46
CA VAL A 540 6.53 -26.84 -18.67
C VAL A 540 7.08 -27.80 -17.60
N HIS A 541 6.17 -28.56 -16.96
CA HIS A 541 6.45 -29.57 -15.95
C HIS A 541 5.60 -30.81 -16.23
N LEU A 542 6.14 -31.73 -17.00
CA LEU A 542 5.42 -32.93 -17.42
C LEU A 542 5.98 -34.19 -16.76
N MET A 543 5.10 -35.14 -16.50
CA MET A 543 5.50 -36.49 -16.13
C MET A 543 5.97 -37.27 -17.37
N PRO A 544 6.75 -38.36 -17.23
CA PRO A 544 7.13 -39.21 -18.33
C PRO A 544 5.91 -39.69 -19.14
N GLY A 545 5.96 -39.48 -20.44
CA GLY A 545 4.87 -39.85 -21.37
C GLY A 545 3.75 -38.81 -21.50
N GLU A 546 3.75 -37.76 -20.72
CA GLU A 546 2.82 -36.64 -20.88
C GLU A 546 3.28 -35.66 -21.93
N LYS A 547 2.31 -34.98 -22.54
CA LYS A 547 2.54 -33.90 -23.49
C LYS A 547 1.62 -32.72 -23.22
N CYS A 548 2.09 -31.55 -23.60
CA CYS A 548 1.26 -30.34 -23.66
C CYS A 548 1.43 -29.64 -24.99
N HIS A 549 0.49 -28.77 -25.32
CA HIS A 549 0.52 -27.96 -26.52
C HIS A 549 0.39 -26.49 -26.15
N LEU A 550 1.12 -25.63 -26.85
CA LEU A 550 1.11 -24.17 -26.70
C LEU A 550 0.78 -23.55 -28.05
N ASP A 551 -0.14 -22.57 -28.02
CA ASP A 551 -0.64 -21.95 -29.26
C ASP A 551 -1.08 -20.51 -29.00
N ASN A 552 -1.47 -19.80 -30.06
CA ASN A 552 -2.03 -18.46 -30.03
C ASN A 552 -1.25 -17.49 -29.12
N VAL A 553 0.09 -17.48 -29.27
CA VAL A 553 1.00 -16.68 -28.48
C VAL A 553 1.02 -15.24 -29.00
N PHE A 554 0.50 -14.29 -28.21
CA PHE A 554 0.48 -12.88 -28.57
C PHE A 554 1.19 -12.01 -27.52
N VAL A 555 1.88 -11.00 -28.01
CA VAL A 555 2.45 -9.93 -27.21
C VAL A 555 1.99 -8.60 -27.79
N TYR A 556 1.33 -7.80 -26.97
CA TYR A 556 0.79 -6.50 -27.36
C TYR A 556 1.52 -5.39 -26.62
N LYS A 557 1.95 -4.34 -27.34
CA LYS A 557 2.30 -3.07 -26.73
C LYS A 557 1.01 -2.30 -26.48
N LEU A 558 0.84 -1.81 -25.23
CA LEU A 558 -0.32 -1.03 -24.81
C LEU A 558 0.05 0.46 -24.84
N GLU A 559 -0.80 1.27 -25.45
CA GLU A 559 -0.60 2.72 -25.52
C GLU A 559 -1.72 3.44 -24.80
N LYS A 560 -1.34 4.39 -23.95
CA LYS A 560 -2.28 5.28 -23.26
C LYS A 560 -2.77 6.34 -24.26
N GLU A 561 -4.05 6.73 -24.11
CA GLU A 561 -4.62 7.83 -24.89
C GLU A 561 -3.95 9.17 -24.52
N GLY A 562 -3.58 9.97 -25.51
CA GLY A 562 -3.13 11.35 -25.32
C GLY A 562 -1.64 11.55 -24.98
N VAL A 563 -0.79 10.54 -25.05
CA VAL A 563 0.66 10.73 -25.03
C VAL A 563 1.16 10.82 -26.48
N GLU A 564 0.92 11.95 -27.12
CA GLU A 564 1.77 12.33 -28.27
C GLU A 564 3.20 12.52 -27.77
N LYS A 565 4.15 11.89 -28.47
CA LYS A 565 5.60 11.91 -28.18
C LYS A 565 6.20 13.29 -28.44
#